data_76967c9f4f571dd9aa9173abb249f460
#
_entry.id   76967c9f4f571dd9aa9173abb249f460
#
_cell.length_a   1.000
_cell.length_b   1.000
_cell.length_c   1.000
_cell.angle_alpha   90.00
_cell.angle_beta   90.00
_cell.angle_gamma   90.00
#
_symmetry.space_group_name_H-M   'P 1'
#
loop_
_entity.id
_entity.type
_entity.pdbx_description
1 polymer ?
#
loop_
_entity_poly.entity_id
_entity_poly.type
_entity_poly.pdbx_seq_one_letter_code
_entity_poly.pdbx_strand_id
1 'polypeptide(L)'
;MAITPAEIAETRGMVEEQNLDIRTITMGVSLMGCGDENLDRMCTKSYDHVTHTAEHLVETAENLEREYGIPIVNKRVSVTPVAQIAACCKDEDLTPIAHALDRAAETLGIDYLGGFSALVQKGIGDADRRVIQSIPQALATTSRVCSSVNVASLRAGINMDAVLMAAQTIIDAAKLTADQDSVGASKFVCFANMVEDSPFMAGAVHGGGEADAVINVGVSGPGVMAAALETLPDSASMMEVAEKIKQTAFKITRAGELMSREAAHRLGVEKGIVDLSLAPTPAIGDSVARILEIIGVGTCGGPGTTCALAMLNDAVKKGGVMASSSVGGLSGAFIPVSEDAGMIAAVEAGALSLEKLEAMTCVCSVGLDMIAIPGDTPVETIAGIIADEMAIGVINNKTTAVRVIPAIGKGVGDCVEYGGLFGRAPIMPVNPNAGTVLAHRGGRFPAPLNSLKN
;
A
#
# COMPACT_ATOMS: atom_id res chain seq x y z
N MET A 1 -28.88 -11.22 15.83
CA MET A 1 -29.90 -10.28 15.31
C MET A 1 -30.34 -10.80 13.96
N ALA A 2 -31.63 -10.88 13.69
CA ALA A 2 -32.09 -11.26 12.34
C ALA A 2 -31.82 -10.09 11.38
N ILE A 3 -31.24 -10.36 10.22
CA ILE A 3 -31.00 -9.37 9.16
C ILE A 3 -32.37 -9.00 8.59
N THR A 4 -32.64 -7.72 8.48
CA THR A 4 -33.90 -7.20 7.91
C THR A 4 -33.85 -7.16 6.38
N PRO A 5 -34.99 -7.22 5.69
CA PRO A 5 -35.03 -7.04 4.23
C PRO A 5 -34.41 -5.71 3.75
N ALA A 6 -34.52 -4.66 4.57
CA ALA A 6 -33.91 -3.36 4.26
C ALA A 6 -32.38 -3.41 4.30
N GLU A 7 -31.79 -4.09 5.26
CA GLU A 7 -30.33 -4.29 5.35
C GLU A 7 -29.79 -5.14 4.20
N ILE A 8 -30.54 -6.13 3.74
CA ILE A 8 -30.19 -6.93 2.55
C ILE A 8 -30.19 -6.04 1.30
N ALA A 9 -31.24 -5.24 1.11
CA ALA A 9 -31.35 -4.33 -0.04
C ALA A 9 -30.23 -3.26 -0.03
N GLU A 10 -29.89 -2.73 1.16
CA GLU A 10 -28.79 -1.76 1.31
C GLU A 10 -27.44 -2.39 0.93
N THR A 11 -27.13 -3.59 1.44
CA THR A 11 -25.87 -4.29 1.12
C THR A 11 -25.78 -4.58 -0.38
N ARG A 12 -26.89 -4.99 -1.00
CA ARG A 12 -26.94 -5.22 -2.43
C ARG A 12 -26.66 -3.94 -3.24
N GLY A 13 -27.27 -2.82 -2.85
CA GLY A 13 -27.00 -1.52 -3.48
C GLY A 13 -25.54 -1.09 -3.34
N MET A 14 -24.92 -1.34 -2.18
CA MET A 14 -23.50 -1.05 -1.97
C MET A 14 -22.60 -1.82 -2.95
N VAL A 15 -22.93 -3.07 -3.26
CA VAL A 15 -22.15 -3.90 -4.21
C VAL A 15 -22.47 -3.55 -5.66
N GLU A 16 -23.76 -3.53 -6.05
CA GLU A 16 -24.17 -3.44 -7.45
C GLU A 16 -24.04 -2.02 -8.03
N GLU A 17 -24.19 -0.98 -7.19
CA GLU A 17 -24.28 0.42 -7.63
C GLU A 17 -23.17 1.32 -7.08
N GLN A 18 -22.52 0.95 -5.96
CA GLN A 18 -21.63 1.83 -5.20
C GLN A 18 -20.19 1.29 -5.07
N ASN A 19 -19.84 0.27 -5.84
CA ASN A 19 -18.49 -0.32 -5.93
C ASN A 19 -17.93 -0.82 -4.59
N LEU A 20 -18.76 -1.41 -3.70
CA LEU A 20 -18.23 -2.13 -2.54
C LEU A 20 -17.50 -3.37 -3.01
N ASP A 21 -16.24 -3.49 -2.63
CA ASP A 21 -15.44 -4.69 -2.89
C ASP A 21 -14.61 -5.16 -1.68
N ILE A 22 -14.27 -6.43 -1.69
CA ILE A 22 -13.12 -6.94 -0.95
C ILE A 22 -11.93 -6.72 -1.87
N ARG A 23 -11.19 -5.64 -1.62
CA ARG A 23 -10.05 -5.26 -2.45
C ARG A 23 -9.00 -6.36 -2.52
N THR A 24 -8.81 -7.08 -1.42
CA THR A 24 -7.88 -8.20 -1.40
C THR A 24 -8.16 -9.16 -0.24
N ILE A 25 -7.95 -10.46 -0.51
CA ILE A 25 -7.64 -11.45 0.53
C ILE A 25 -6.15 -11.77 0.38
N THR A 26 -5.38 -11.50 1.43
CA THR A 26 -3.93 -11.71 1.45
C THR A 26 -3.58 -12.74 2.51
N MET A 27 -2.96 -13.84 2.08
CA MET A 27 -2.41 -14.81 3.02
C MET A 27 -0.96 -14.43 3.36
N GLY A 28 -0.71 -14.15 4.64
CA GLY A 28 0.65 -14.06 5.18
C GLY A 28 1.22 -15.45 5.39
N VAL A 29 2.45 -15.70 4.92
CA VAL A 29 3.12 -17.00 4.99
C VAL A 29 4.53 -16.82 5.57
N SER A 30 4.83 -17.52 6.66
CA SER A 30 6.15 -17.50 7.28
C SER A 30 7.16 -18.29 6.47
N LEU A 31 8.25 -17.64 6.03
CA LEU A 31 9.38 -18.30 5.38
C LEU A 31 10.53 -18.62 6.34
N MET A 32 10.35 -18.48 7.65
CA MET A 32 11.45 -18.63 8.62
C MET A 32 12.12 -20.01 8.56
N GLY A 33 11.37 -21.06 8.21
CA GLY A 33 11.89 -22.43 7.99
C GLY A 33 12.58 -22.65 6.63
N CYS A 34 12.53 -21.69 5.71
CA CYS A 34 13.03 -21.85 4.34
C CYS A 34 14.49 -21.42 4.19
N GLY A 35 15.08 -20.72 5.18
CA GLY A 35 16.49 -20.28 5.13
C GLY A 35 17.46 -21.46 4.88
N ASP A 36 18.44 -21.22 4.00
CA ASP A 36 19.49 -22.20 3.67
C ASP A 36 20.78 -21.48 3.25
N GLU A 37 21.93 -22.08 3.50
CA GLU A 37 23.22 -21.57 3.02
C GLU A 37 23.38 -21.67 1.50
N ASN A 38 22.65 -22.59 0.88
CA ASN A 38 22.62 -22.79 -0.57
C ASN A 38 21.37 -22.11 -1.14
N LEU A 39 21.59 -21.18 -2.06
CA LEU A 39 20.53 -20.37 -2.69
C LEU A 39 19.48 -21.20 -3.41
N ASP A 40 19.88 -22.24 -4.17
CA ASP A 40 18.95 -23.08 -4.93
C ASP A 40 18.01 -23.86 -3.99
N ARG A 41 18.55 -24.38 -2.87
CA ARG A 41 17.73 -25.05 -1.85
C ARG A 41 16.78 -24.07 -1.15
N MET A 42 17.23 -22.85 -0.87
CA MET A 42 16.36 -21.79 -0.31
C MET A 42 15.22 -21.46 -1.27
N CYS A 43 15.51 -21.30 -2.56
CA CYS A 43 14.52 -21.07 -3.61
C CYS A 43 13.49 -22.22 -3.69
N THR A 44 13.96 -23.46 -3.67
CA THR A 44 13.10 -24.65 -3.72
C THR A 44 12.19 -24.73 -2.49
N LYS A 45 12.76 -24.57 -1.28
CA LYS A 45 11.99 -24.56 -0.02
C LYS A 45 10.94 -23.46 0.00
N SER A 46 11.30 -22.25 -0.44
CA SER A 46 10.37 -21.11 -0.47
C SER A 46 9.23 -21.35 -1.45
N TYR A 47 9.52 -21.86 -2.64
CA TYR A 47 8.51 -22.21 -3.63
C TYR A 47 7.55 -23.30 -3.10
N ASP A 48 8.09 -24.41 -2.62
CA ASP A 48 7.31 -25.55 -2.13
C ASP A 48 6.43 -25.15 -0.94
N HIS A 49 6.99 -24.36 -0.02
CA HIS A 49 6.28 -23.94 1.17
C HIS A 49 5.13 -22.98 0.85
N VAL A 50 5.36 -21.97 0.01
CA VAL A 50 4.32 -21.02 -0.41
C VAL A 50 3.21 -21.72 -1.17
N THR A 51 3.57 -22.57 -2.15
CA THR A 51 2.58 -23.28 -2.97
C THR A 51 1.73 -24.26 -2.14
N HIS A 52 2.34 -24.95 -1.19
CA HIS A 52 1.61 -25.85 -0.30
C HIS A 52 0.69 -25.09 0.67
N THR A 53 1.19 -24.03 1.31
CA THR A 53 0.43 -23.30 2.33
C THR A 53 -0.76 -22.53 1.74
N ALA A 54 -0.61 -21.95 0.54
CA ALA A 54 -1.65 -21.16 -0.12
C ALA A 54 -2.43 -21.93 -1.20
N GLU A 55 -2.31 -23.26 -1.28
CA GLU A 55 -2.90 -24.11 -2.32
C GLU A 55 -4.39 -23.82 -2.57
N HIS A 56 -5.15 -23.59 -1.52
CA HIS A 56 -6.61 -23.41 -1.61
C HIS A 56 -7.07 -21.95 -1.51
N LEU A 57 -6.14 -20.97 -1.53
CA LEU A 57 -6.48 -19.56 -1.34
C LEU A 57 -7.41 -19.02 -2.44
N VAL A 58 -7.06 -19.25 -3.70
CA VAL A 58 -7.82 -18.73 -4.86
C VAL A 58 -9.20 -19.38 -4.93
N GLU A 59 -9.26 -20.71 -4.85
CA GLU A 59 -10.52 -21.44 -4.85
C GLU A 59 -11.45 -21.00 -3.71
N THR A 60 -10.91 -20.81 -2.51
CA THR A 60 -11.68 -20.35 -1.35
C THR A 60 -12.22 -18.92 -1.58
N ALA A 61 -11.41 -18.01 -2.11
CA ALA A 61 -11.84 -16.65 -2.41
C ALA A 61 -12.95 -16.62 -3.46
N GLU A 62 -12.82 -17.39 -4.55
CA GLU A 62 -13.85 -17.48 -5.60
C GLU A 62 -15.16 -18.13 -5.09
N ASN A 63 -15.07 -19.09 -4.18
CA ASN A 63 -16.24 -19.69 -3.55
C ASN A 63 -16.96 -18.68 -2.64
N LEU A 64 -16.20 -17.87 -1.87
CA LEU A 64 -16.76 -16.80 -1.04
C LEU A 64 -17.44 -15.73 -1.88
N GLU A 65 -16.79 -15.29 -2.97
CA GLU A 65 -17.35 -14.32 -3.90
C GLU A 65 -18.70 -14.80 -4.47
N ARG A 66 -18.76 -16.05 -4.92
CA ARG A 66 -20.02 -16.63 -5.45
C ARG A 66 -21.12 -16.79 -4.40
N GLU A 67 -20.75 -17.15 -3.17
CA GLU A 67 -21.71 -17.39 -2.09
C GLU A 67 -22.29 -16.09 -1.51
N TYR A 68 -21.44 -15.09 -1.30
CA TYR A 68 -21.85 -13.83 -0.67
C TYR A 68 -22.19 -12.72 -1.65
N GLY A 69 -21.84 -12.89 -2.94
CA GLY A 69 -22.09 -11.90 -3.98
C GLY A 69 -21.26 -10.61 -3.83
N ILE A 70 -20.20 -10.63 -3.02
CA ILE A 70 -19.30 -9.48 -2.83
C ILE A 70 -18.03 -9.76 -3.63
N PRO A 71 -17.64 -8.92 -4.60
CA PRO A 71 -16.44 -9.12 -5.40
C PRO A 71 -15.17 -9.19 -4.54
N ILE A 72 -14.29 -10.14 -4.83
CA ILE A 72 -12.94 -10.24 -4.26
C ILE A 72 -11.94 -9.98 -5.38
N VAL A 73 -11.49 -8.72 -5.46
CA VAL A 73 -10.75 -8.22 -6.62
C VAL A 73 -9.38 -8.86 -6.76
N ASN A 74 -8.65 -9.02 -5.65
CA ASN A 74 -7.32 -9.61 -5.66
C ASN A 74 -7.15 -10.73 -4.62
N LYS A 75 -6.41 -11.76 -5.00
CA LYS A 75 -5.94 -12.84 -4.15
C LYS A 75 -4.42 -12.72 -4.09
N ARG A 76 -3.86 -12.56 -2.88
CA ARG A 76 -2.45 -12.20 -2.71
C ARG A 76 -1.79 -13.06 -1.64
N VAL A 77 -0.46 -13.16 -1.72
CA VAL A 77 0.37 -13.72 -0.66
C VAL A 77 1.38 -12.68 -0.21
N SER A 78 1.63 -12.60 1.08
CA SER A 78 2.76 -11.86 1.66
C SER A 78 3.65 -12.82 2.41
N VAL A 79 4.97 -12.66 2.30
CA VAL A 79 5.92 -13.55 2.96
C VAL A 79 6.80 -12.79 3.95
N THR A 80 7.45 -13.52 4.84
CA THR A 80 8.52 -12.98 5.69
C THR A 80 9.50 -12.16 4.84
N PRO A 81 9.92 -10.96 5.27
CA PRO A 81 10.93 -10.18 4.55
C PRO A 81 12.13 -11.03 4.16
N VAL A 82 12.39 -11.17 2.86
CA VAL A 82 13.39 -12.09 2.32
C VAL A 82 14.77 -11.86 2.92
N ALA A 83 15.11 -10.63 3.28
CA ALA A 83 16.38 -10.33 3.95
C ALA A 83 16.59 -11.13 5.24
N GLN A 84 15.52 -11.52 5.95
CA GLN A 84 15.65 -12.32 7.18
C GLN A 84 16.06 -13.75 6.91
N ILE A 85 15.50 -14.39 5.88
CA ILE A 85 15.86 -15.77 5.52
C ILE A 85 17.18 -15.84 4.73
N ALA A 86 17.51 -14.79 3.98
CA ALA A 86 18.76 -14.69 3.23
C ALA A 86 20.00 -14.43 4.10
N ALA A 87 19.83 -14.23 5.41
CA ALA A 87 20.95 -13.98 6.33
C ALA A 87 21.94 -15.14 6.40
N CYS A 88 21.51 -16.37 6.16
CA CYS A 88 22.37 -17.57 6.15
C CYS A 88 23.04 -17.84 4.80
N CYS A 89 22.55 -17.27 3.71
CA CYS A 89 23.12 -17.38 2.36
C CYS A 89 24.20 -16.30 2.15
N LYS A 90 25.18 -16.56 1.29
CA LYS A 90 26.27 -15.61 0.98
C LYS A 90 26.29 -15.16 -0.49
N ASP A 91 25.36 -15.64 -1.30
CA ASP A 91 25.25 -15.23 -2.69
C ASP A 91 24.96 -13.73 -2.78
N GLU A 92 25.64 -13.04 -3.69
CA GLU A 92 25.51 -11.58 -3.87
C GLU A 92 24.19 -11.22 -4.58
N ASP A 93 23.76 -12.02 -5.55
CA ASP A 93 22.51 -11.84 -6.28
C ASP A 93 21.42 -12.73 -5.69
N LEU A 94 20.38 -12.11 -5.15
CA LEU A 94 19.21 -12.78 -4.56
C LEU A 94 17.97 -12.75 -5.48
N THR A 95 18.12 -12.29 -6.74
CA THR A 95 17.06 -12.33 -7.76
C THR A 95 16.45 -13.73 -7.95
N PRO A 96 17.20 -14.86 -7.86
CA PRO A 96 16.62 -16.19 -7.96
C PRO A 96 15.51 -16.48 -6.93
N ILE A 97 15.56 -15.88 -5.75
CA ILE A 97 14.48 -16.01 -4.74
C ILE A 97 13.21 -15.32 -5.26
N ALA A 98 13.32 -14.12 -5.83
CA ALA A 98 12.18 -13.42 -6.42
C ALA A 98 11.56 -14.25 -7.57
N HIS A 99 12.38 -14.87 -8.41
CA HIS A 99 11.91 -15.78 -9.46
C HIS A 99 11.19 -17.02 -8.90
N ALA A 100 11.67 -17.59 -7.78
CA ALA A 100 11.00 -18.71 -7.14
C ALA A 100 9.63 -18.29 -6.59
N LEU A 101 9.53 -17.12 -5.98
CA LEU A 101 8.28 -16.53 -5.47
C LEU A 101 7.31 -16.19 -6.61
N ASP A 102 7.81 -15.65 -7.73
CA ASP A 102 6.98 -15.33 -8.91
C ASP A 102 6.37 -16.61 -9.54
N ARG A 103 7.18 -17.67 -9.68
CA ARG A 103 6.67 -18.98 -10.11
C ARG A 103 5.65 -19.56 -9.13
N ALA A 104 5.85 -19.41 -7.83
CA ALA A 104 4.86 -19.83 -6.84
C ALA A 104 3.54 -19.06 -7.02
N ALA A 105 3.61 -17.75 -7.23
CA ALA A 105 2.45 -16.91 -7.48
C ALA A 105 1.72 -17.30 -8.78
N GLU A 106 2.46 -17.64 -9.83
CA GLU A 106 1.90 -18.16 -11.08
C GLU A 106 1.21 -19.50 -10.89
N THR A 107 1.85 -20.44 -10.18
CA THR A 107 1.30 -21.77 -9.89
C THR A 107 0.00 -21.69 -9.10
N LEU A 108 -0.08 -20.78 -8.13
CA LEU A 108 -1.26 -20.56 -7.29
C LEU A 108 -2.36 -19.77 -8.02
N GLY A 109 -2.05 -19.06 -9.12
CA GLY A 109 -2.97 -18.16 -9.79
C GLY A 109 -3.29 -16.89 -9.01
N ILE A 110 -2.43 -16.49 -8.07
CA ILE A 110 -2.60 -15.24 -7.30
C ILE A 110 -2.13 -14.02 -8.09
N ASP A 111 -2.68 -12.85 -7.75
CA ASP A 111 -2.39 -11.60 -8.48
C ASP A 111 -1.01 -11.02 -8.14
N TYR A 112 -0.66 -10.98 -6.84
CA TYR A 112 0.61 -10.42 -6.37
C TYR A 112 1.17 -11.19 -5.19
N LEU A 113 2.50 -11.11 -5.04
CA LEU A 113 3.25 -11.64 -3.91
C LEU A 113 4.20 -10.58 -3.36
N GLY A 114 4.04 -10.20 -2.10
CA GLY A 114 4.89 -9.25 -1.38
C GLY A 114 5.87 -9.93 -0.45
N GLY A 115 6.95 -9.20 -0.07
CA GLY A 115 7.93 -9.67 0.90
C GLY A 115 9.34 -9.86 0.36
N PHE A 116 9.61 -9.57 -0.93
CA PHE A 116 10.98 -9.41 -1.39
C PHE A 116 11.54 -8.08 -0.85
N SER A 117 11.76 -8.02 0.47
CA SER A 117 11.82 -6.80 1.27
C SER A 117 12.94 -6.84 2.31
N ALA A 118 13.31 -5.63 2.82
CA ALA A 118 14.28 -5.45 3.90
C ALA A 118 13.79 -4.41 4.93
N LEU A 119 14.10 -4.64 6.20
CA LEU A 119 13.75 -3.76 7.31
C LEU A 119 15.02 -3.12 7.89
N VAL A 120 15.38 -1.92 7.40
CA VAL A 120 16.68 -1.29 7.64
C VAL A 120 16.61 0.01 8.45
N GLN A 121 15.51 0.27 9.13
CA GLN A 121 15.33 1.48 9.95
C GLN A 121 16.35 1.62 11.08
N LYS A 122 16.94 0.52 11.55
CA LYS A 122 17.97 0.52 12.61
C LYS A 122 19.39 0.43 12.09
N GLY A 123 19.58 -0.06 10.89
CA GLY A 123 20.86 -0.29 10.25
C GLY A 123 20.71 -1.24 9.07
N ILE A 124 21.73 -1.36 8.25
CA ILE A 124 21.74 -2.18 7.04
C ILE A 124 22.72 -3.34 7.29
N GLY A 125 22.18 -4.57 7.40
CA GLY A 125 22.98 -5.78 7.43
C GLY A 125 23.43 -6.21 6.03
N ASP A 126 24.30 -7.21 5.95
CA ASP A 126 24.80 -7.71 4.66
C ASP A 126 23.68 -8.33 3.80
N ALA A 127 22.79 -9.08 4.43
CA ALA A 127 21.63 -9.66 3.72
C ALA A 127 20.68 -8.57 3.25
N ASP A 128 20.40 -7.56 4.08
CA ASP A 128 19.55 -6.42 3.71
C ASP A 128 20.10 -5.70 2.47
N ARG A 129 21.42 -5.44 2.46
CA ARG A 129 22.12 -4.78 1.36
C ARG A 129 21.96 -5.57 0.06
N ARG A 130 22.19 -6.88 0.09
CA ARG A 130 22.10 -7.76 -1.08
C ARG A 130 20.66 -7.84 -1.61
N VAL A 131 19.66 -7.93 -0.73
CA VAL A 131 18.25 -7.87 -1.15
C VAL A 131 17.95 -6.54 -1.82
N ILE A 132 18.30 -5.40 -1.19
CA ILE A 132 18.03 -4.07 -1.75
C ILE A 132 18.71 -3.91 -3.13
N GLN A 133 19.94 -4.38 -3.30
CA GLN A 133 20.66 -4.35 -4.57
C GLN A 133 20.04 -5.25 -5.64
N SER A 134 19.39 -6.35 -5.24
CA SER A 134 18.70 -7.27 -6.16
C SER A 134 17.29 -6.79 -6.56
N ILE A 135 16.68 -5.85 -5.81
CA ILE A 135 15.31 -5.37 -6.07
C ILE A 135 15.09 -4.90 -7.52
N PRO A 136 15.94 -4.02 -8.11
CA PRO A 136 15.70 -3.52 -9.46
C PRO A 136 15.57 -4.65 -10.48
N GLN A 137 16.50 -5.59 -10.46
CA GLN A 137 16.50 -6.74 -11.39
C GLN A 137 15.32 -7.68 -11.09
N ALA A 138 15.03 -7.95 -9.83
CA ALA A 138 13.89 -8.77 -9.42
C ALA A 138 12.58 -8.20 -9.97
N LEU A 139 12.33 -6.89 -9.78
CA LEU A 139 11.09 -6.25 -10.25
C LEU A 139 11.00 -6.11 -11.77
N ALA A 140 12.13 -6.01 -12.45
CA ALA A 140 12.17 -5.97 -13.92
C ALA A 140 11.91 -7.34 -14.56
N THR A 141 12.24 -8.45 -13.88
CA THR A 141 12.20 -9.81 -14.45
C THR A 141 11.11 -10.70 -13.86
N THR A 142 10.28 -10.18 -12.96
CA THR A 142 9.12 -10.87 -12.39
C THR A 142 7.83 -10.11 -12.70
N SER A 143 6.72 -10.84 -12.76
CA SER A 143 5.41 -10.26 -13.08
C SER A 143 4.62 -9.88 -11.84
N ARG A 144 4.64 -10.72 -10.80
CA ARG A 144 3.76 -10.64 -9.63
C ARG A 144 4.46 -10.24 -8.34
N VAL A 145 5.80 -10.28 -8.31
CA VAL A 145 6.56 -9.94 -7.11
C VAL A 145 6.57 -8.44 -6.88
N CYS A 146 6.27 -8.06 -5.63
CA CYS A 146 6.36 -6.68 -5.14
C CYS A 146 7.40 -6.60 -4.02
N SER A 147 7.95 -5.39 -3.83
CA SER A 147 9.03 -5.16 -2.88
C SER A 147 8.81 -3.91 -2.04
N SER A 148 9.39 -3.91 -0.86
CA SER A 148 9.38 -2.75 0.02
C SER A 148 10.65 -2.68 0.88
N VAL A 149 10.99 -1.46 1.31
CA VAL A 149 12.08 -1.23 2.25
C VAL A 149 11.61 -0.28 3.35
N ASN A 150 11.71 -0.70 4.61
CA ASN A 150 11.41 0.16 5.75
C ASN A 150 12.68 0.86 6.23
N VAL A 151 12.79 2.17 5.97
CA VAL A 151 14.01 2.95 6.23
C VAL A 151 13.93 3.81 7.49
N ALA A 152 12.75 3.95 8.09
CA ALA A 152 12.53 4.82 9.24
C ALA A 152 11.54 4.24 10.23
N SER A 153 11.65 4.63 11.48
CA SER A 153 10.62 4.37 12.49
C SER A 153 10.67 5.40 13.62
N LEU A 154 9.54 5.55 14.33
CA LEU A 154 9.45 6.40 15.50
C LEU A 154 10.60 6.14 16.49
N ARG A 155 10.97 4.86 16.72
CA ARG A 155 11.97 4.46 17.69
C ARG A 155 13.40 4.53 17.19
N ALA A 156 13.62 4.42 15.88
CA ALA A 156 14.95 4.41 15.28
C ALA A 156 15.36 5.75 14.64
N GLY A 157 14.39 6.62 14.34
CA GLY A 157 14.62 7.78 13.49
C GLY A 157 14.65 7.37 12.01
N ILE A 158 15.39 8.11 11.19
CA ILE A 158 15.49 7.89 9.74
C ILE A 158 16.91 7.42 9.40
N ASN A 159 17.04 6.32 8.69
CA ASN A 159 18.32 5.83 8.18
C ASN A 159 18.59 6.49 6.81
N MET A 160 19.40 7.55 6.79
CA MET A 160 19.69 8.35 5.60
C MET A 160 20.49 7.58 4.55
N ASP A 161 21.32 6.62 4.95
CA ASP A 161 22.01 5.73 4.01
C ASP A 161 21.01 4.84 3.27
N ALA A 162 20.01 4.32 3.97
CA ALA A 162 18.94 3.53 3.37
C ALA A 162 17.98 4.36 2.50
N VAL A 163 17.75 5.64 2.86
CA VAL A 163 16.98 6.59 2.04
C VAL A 163 17.64 6.78 0.68
N LEU A 164 18.94 7.02 0.65
CA LEU A 164 19.67 7.18 -0.61
C LEU A 164 19.70 5.87 -1.43
N MET A 165 19.87 4.73 -0.77
CA MET A 165 19.80 3.42 -1.44
C MET A 165 18.40 3.17 -2.03
N ALA A 166 17.32 3.48 -1.32
CA ALA A 166 15.96 3.34 -1.82
C ALA A 166 15.69 4.25 -3.03
N ALA A 167 16.17 5.50 -3.00
CA ALA A 167 16.07 6.42 -4.13
C ALA A 167 16.79 5.86 -5.38
N GLN A 168 17.99 5.30 -5.20
CA GLN A 168 18.73 4.65 -6.28
C GLN A 168 17.98 3.41 -6.81
N THR A 169 17.42 2.59 -5.91
CA THR A 169 16.61 1.42 -6.26
C THR A 169 15.41 1.79 -7.12
N ILE A 170 14.72 2.89 -6.81
CA ILE A 170 13.59 3.41 -7.60
C ILE A 170 14.05 3.77 -9.03
N ILE A 171 15.16 4.51 -9.16
CA ILE A 171 15.69 4.92 -10.47
C ILE A 171 16.12 3.69 -11.28
N ASP A 172 16.81 2.74 -10.66
CA ASP A 172 17.32 1.57 -11.37
C ASP A 172 16.19 0.65 -11.82
N ALA A 173 15.16 0.44 -10.98
CA ALA A 173 13.96 -0.29 -11.36
C ALA A 173 13.20 0.41 -12.50
N ALA A 174 13.08 1.73 -12.46
CA ALA A 174 12.47 2.52 -13.52
C ALA A 174 13.23 2.40 -14.85
N LYS A 175 14.57 2.49 -14.82
CA LYS A 175 15.43 2.36 -16.01
C LYS A 175 15.34 0.97 -16.64
N LEU A 176 15.33 -0.10 -15.83
CA LEU A 176 15.24 -1.47 -16.33
C LEU A 176 13.90 -1.80 -16.97
N THR A 177 12.87 -0.98 -16.74
CA THR A 177 11.52 -1.14 -17.29
C THR A 177 11.05 0.09 -18.05
N ALA A 178 11.99 0.86 -18.60
CA ALA A 178 11.70 2.10 -19.34
C ALA A 178 10.78 1.89 -20.56
N ASP A 179 10.88 0.75 -21.21
CA ASP A 179 10.04 0.32 -22.32
C ASP A 179 8.61 -0.06 -21.92
N GLN A 180 8.33 -0.15 -20.62
CA GLN A 180 7.03 -0.47 -20.01
C GLN A 180 6.59 0.65 -19.06
N ASP A 181 6.79 1.91 -19.43
CA ASP A 181 6.44 3.09 -18.64
C ASP A 181 7.04 3.10 -17.22
N SER A 182 8.23 2.49 -17.05
CA SER A 182 8.94 2.40 -15.77
C SER A 182 8.15 1.63 -14.69
N VAL A 183 7.33 0.66 -15.08
CA VAL A 183 6.43 -0.10 -14.20
C VAL A 183 7.16 -0.81 -13.05
N GLY A 184 8.45 -1.15 -13.19
CA GLY A 184 9.23 -1.73 -12.11
C GLY A 184 9.23 -0.89 -10.84
N ALA A 185 9.28 0.45 -10.99
CA ALA A 185 9.21 1.36 -9.85
C ALA A 185 7.83 1.37 -9.17
N SER A 186 6.74 1.06 -9.87
CA SER A 186 5.39 0.97 -9.27
C SER A 186 5.23 -0.22 -8.33
N LYS A 187 6.08 -1.24 -8.46
CA LYS A 187 6.09 -2.44 -7.61
C LYS A 187 6.99 -2.30 -6.38
N PHE A 188 7.60 -1.13 -6.17
CA PHE A 188 8.48 -0.81 -5.03
C PHE A 188 7.92 0.31 -4.17
N VAL A 189 8.01 0.14 -2.86
CA VAL A 189 7.61 1.19 -1.90
C VAL A 189 8.60 1.31 -0.75
N CYS A 190 8.91 2.56 -0.36
CA CYS A 190 9.77 2.89 0.76
C CYS A 190 8.91 3.36 1.94
N PHE A 191 9.17 2.87 3.16
CA PHE A 191 8.34 3.12 4.34
C PHE A 191 9.06 3.78 5.52
N ALA A 192 8.28 4.55 6.28
CA ALA A 192 8.47 4.77 7.70
C ALA A 192 7.36 4.07 8.50
N ASN A 193 7.71 3.48 9.65
CA ASN A 193 6.77 2.78 10.53
C ASN A 193 5.91 1.75 9.78
N MET A 194 6.53 0.97 8.91
CA MET A 194 5.85 -0.07 8.16
C MET A 194 5.06 -0.99 9.08
N VAL A 195 3.82 -1.26 8.73
CA VAL A 195 3.00 -2.27 9.41
C VAL A 195 3.30 -3.65 8.82
N GLU A 196 3.36 -4.66 9.67
CA GLU A 196 3.80 -6.01 9.31
C GLU A 196 2.65 -6.94 8.93
N ASP A 197 1.41 -6.44 8.99
CA ASP A 197 0.17 -7.18 8.74
C ASP A 197 -0.69 -6.56 7.62
N SER A 198 -0.14 -5.63 6.84
CA SER A 198 -0.89 -4.98 5.75
C SER A 198 -1.24 -5.96 4.63
N PRO A 199 -2.50 -6.01 4.18
CA PRO A 199 -2.90 -6.79 3.01
C PRO A 199 -2.59 -6.10 1.68
N PHE A 200 -2.15 -4.82 1.69
CA PHE A 200 -1.98 -4.02 0.48
C PHE A 200 -0.56 -4.08 -0.09
N MET A 201 -0.45 -4.39 -1.37
CA MET A 201 0.80 -4.31 -2.13
C MET A 201 1.10 -2.84 -2.52
N ALA A 202 2.38 -2.42 -2.67
CA ALA A 202 3.58 -3.28 -2.67
C ALA A 202 4.16 -3.55 -1.27
N GLY A 203 3.59 -2.99 -0.20
CA GLY A 203 4.13 -3.01 1.13
C GLY A 203 3.76 -4.22 2.00
N ALA A 204 3.01 -5.19 1.48
CA ALA A 204 2.63 -6.33 2.28
C ALA A 204 3.82 -7.24 2.60
N VAL A 205 3.97 -7.57 3.87
CA VAL A 205 4.92 -8.56 4.39
C VAL A 205 4.24 -9.39 5.46
N HIS A 206 4.79 -10.56 5.76
CA HIS A 206 4.40 -11.36 6.91
C HIS A 206 5.36 -11.09 8.07
N GLY A 207 4.82 -10.55 9.16
CA GLY A 207 5.61 -10.05 10.29
C GLY A 207 6.20 -11.15 11.16
N GLY A 208 7.19 -10.78 11.96
CA GLY A 208 7.76 -11.65 12.96
C GLY A 208 6.84 -11.79 14.19
N GLY A 209 6.57 -13.01 14.61
CA GLY A 209 5.70 -13.29 15.75
C GLY A 209 4.24 -13.58 15.38
N GLU A 210 3.88 -13.48 14.11
CA GLU A 210 2.63 -14.00 13.56
C GLU A 210 2.62 -15.54 13.53
N ALA A 211 1.44 -16.13 13.38
CA ALA A 211 1.31 -17.56 13.11
C ALA A 211 1.92 -17.92 11.74
N ASP A 212 2.22 -19.21 11.50
CA ASP A 212 2.86 -19.65 10.24
C ASP A 212 2.08 -19.26 8.98
N ALA A 213 0.74 -19.17 9.09
CA ALA A 213 -0.14 -18.65 8.06
C ALA A 213 -1.28 -17.82 8.66
N VAL A 214 -1.57 -16.66 8.08
CA VAL A 214 -2.59 -15.70 8.55
C VAL A 214 -3.37 -15.14 7.37
N ILE A 215 -4.68 -14.94 7.49
CA ILE A 215 -5.50 -14.23 6.49
C ILE A 215 -5.74 -12.79 6.92
N ASN A 216 -5.26 -11.86 6.12
CA ASN A 216 -5.54 -10.42 6.21
C ASN A 216 -6.46 -10.00 5.05
N VAL A 217 -7.48 -9.20 5.34
CA VAL A 217 -8.46 -8.77 4.35
C VAL A 217 -8.48 -7.25 4.23
N GLY A 218 -8.33 -6.75 3.01
CA GLY A 218 -8.54 -5.36 2.68
C GLY A 218 -9.93 -5.15 2.08
N VAL A 219 -10.75 -4.30 2.71
CA VAL A 219 -12.07 -3.91 2.20
C VAL A 219 -12.06 -2.45 1.79
N SER A 220 -12.68 -2.14 0.66
CA SER A 220 -12.73 -0.80 0.10
C SER A 220 -14.14 -0.40 -0.32
N GLY A 221 -14.36 0.89 -0.43
CA GLY A 221 -15.66 1.42 -0.84
C GLY A 221 -15.70 2.95 -0.87
N PRO A 222 -14.80 3.63 -1.62
CA PRO A 222 -14.92 5.08 -1.82
C PRO A 222 -16.26 5.45 -2.45
N GLY A 223 -16.77 4.66 -3.41
CA GLY A 223 -18.08 4.87 -4.03
C GLY A 223 -19.23 4.79 -3.02
N VAL A 224 -19.20 3.81 -2.10
CA VAL A 224 -20.21 3.70 -1.02
C VAL A 224 -20.16 4.95 -0.12
N MET A 225 -18.96 5.42 0.19
CA MET A 225 -18.77 6.62 1.02
C MET A 225 -19.28 7.88 0.32
N ALA A 226 -18.96 8.05 -0.96
CA ALA A 226 -19.43 9.17 -1.79
C ALA A 226 -20.97 9.18 -1.85
N ALA A 227 -21.58 8.06 -2.24
CA ALA A 227 -23.03 7.93 -2.32
C ALA A 227 -23.73 8.21 -0.97
N ALA A 228 -23.15 7.75 0.13
CA ALA A 228 -23.69 8.04 1.45
C ALA A 228 -23.64 9.53 1.78
N LEU A 229 -22.56 10.22 1.47
CA LEU A 229 -22.41 11.66 1.73
C LEU A 229 -23.29 12.53 0.84
N GLU A 230 -23.52 12.13 -0.42
CA GLU A 230 -24.44 12.82 -1.33
C GLU A 230 -25.90 12.85 -0.83
N THR A 231 -26.27 12.01 0.15
CA THR A 231 -27.58 12.07 0.80
C THR A 231 -27.74 13.20 1.79
N LEU A 232 -26.64 13.84 2.20
CA LEU A 232 -26.67 14.95 3.14
C LEU A 232 -26.98 16.28 2.41
N PRO A 233 -27.74 17.19 3.04
CA PRO A 233 -27.93 18.54 2.48
C PRO A 233 -26.63 19.35 2.62
N ASP A 234 -26.43 20.34 1.75
CA ASP A 234 -25.27 21.26 1.81
C ASP A 234 -25.18 22.02 3.15
N SER A 235 -26.29 22.13 3.88
CA SER A 235 -26.36 22.75 5.22
C SER A 235 -25.94 21.82 6.34
N ALA A 236 -25.60 20.56 6.07
CA ALA A 236 -25.18 19.63 7.10
C ALA A 236 -23.89 20.13 7.79
N SER A 237 -23.86 20.05 9.10
CA SER A 237 -22.68 20.41 9.89
C SER A 237 -21.55 19.40 9.70
N MET A 238 -20.31 19.80 9.96
CA MET A 238 -19.15 18.89 9.92
C MET A 238 -19.31 17.70 10.89
N MET A 239 -20.08 17.84 11.96
CA MET A 239 -20.39 16.75 12.88
C MET A 239 -21.33 15.72 12.24
N GLU A 240 -22.35 16.17 11.51
CA GLU A 240 -23.28 15.29 10.79
C GLU A 240 -22.54 14.55 9.65
N VAL A 241 -21.66 15.25 8.93
CA VAL A 241 -20.79 14.64 7.91
C VAL A 241 -19.89 13.57 8.53
N ALA A 242 -19.20 13.87 9.64
CA ALA A 242 -18.34 12.91 10.32
C ALA A 242 -19.10 11.70 10.86
N GLU A 243 -20.31 11.90 11.39
CA GLU A 243 -21.17 10.80 11.86
C GLU A 243 -21.63 9.90 10.70
N LYS A 244 -21.99 10.50 9.56
CA LYS A 244 -22.34 9.75 8.35
C LYS A 244 -21.18 8.90 7.84
N ILE A 245 -19.96 9.47 7.80
CA ILE A 245 -18.73 8.75 7.43
C ILE A 245 -18.53 7.55 8.37
N LYS A 246 -18.62 7.78 9.68
CA LYS A 246 -18.42 6.74 10.68
C LYS A 246 -19.40 5.57 10.53
N GLN A 247 -20.69 5.89 10.33
CA GLN A 247 -21.74 4.88 10.13
C GLN A 247 -21.52 4.07 8.84
N THR A 248 -21.12 4.73 7.77
CA THR A 248 -20.83 4.07 6.50
C THR A 248 -19.59 3.17 6.59
N ALA A 249 -18.53 3.67 7.21
CA ALA A 249 -17.30 2.91 7.47
C ALA A 249 -17.57 1.65 8.32
N PHE A 250 -18.44 1.76 9.33
CA PHE A 250 -18.90 0.60 10.11
C PHE A 250 -19.51 -0.49 9.22
N LYS A 251 -20.40 -0.12 8.29
CA LYS A 251 -21.08 -1.07 7.40
C LYS A 251 -20.09 -1.74 6.45
N ILE A 252 -19.20 -0.97 5.82
CA ILE A 252 -18.16 -1.49 4.93
C ILE A 252 -17.27 -2.48 5.67
N THR A 253 -16.80 -2.12 6.88
CA THR A 253 -15.92 -3.00 7.67
C THR A 253 -16.61 -4.30 8.07
N ARG A 254 -17.91 -4.29 8.33
CA ARG A 254 -18.68 -5.51 8.64
C ARG A 254 -18.64 -6.53 7.51
N ALA A 255 -18.66 -6.09 6.26
CA ALA A 255 -18.49 -6.98 5.11
C ALA A 255 -17.09 -7.60 5.09
N GLY A 256 -16.04 -6.79 5.31
CA GLY A 256 -14.66 -7.29 5.42
C GLY A 256 -14.46 -8.27 6.57
N GLU A 257 -15.04 -8.01 7.74
CA GLU A 257 -14.97 -8.90 8.91
C GLU A 257 -15.62 -10.26 8.63
N LEU A 258 -16.78 -10.29 7.94
CA LEU A 258 -17.43 -11.52 7.55
C LEU A 258 -16.52 -12.34 6.62
N MET A 259 -16.00 -11.71 5.56
CA MET A 259 -15.16 -12.39 4.58
C MET A 259 -13.85 -12.89 5.20
N SER A 260 -13.25 -12.11 6.11
CA SER A 260 -12.03 -12.51 6.82
C SER A 260 -12.24 -13.76 7.69
N ARG A 261 -13.33 -13.81 8.44
CA ARG A 261 -13.67 -14.99 9.28
C ARG A 261 -13.91 -16.25 8.45
N GLU A 262 -14.70 -16.10 7.40
CA GLU A 262 -15.04 -17.24 6.53
C GLU A 262 -13.82 -17.75 5.77
N ALA A 263 -12.97 -16.86 5.25
CA ALA A 263 -11.74 -17.24 4.58
C ALA A 263 -10.79 -17.99 5.52
N ALA A 264 -10.52 -17.44 6.70
CA ALA A 264 -9.64 -18.07 7.69
C ALA A 264 -10.18 -19.44 8.15
N HIS A 265 -11.49 -19.54 8.40
CA HIS A 265 -12.13 -20.79 8.80
C HIS A 265 -12.03 -21.89 7.72
N ARG A 266 -12.31 -21.54 6.45
CA ARG A 266 -12.27 -22.51 5.34
C ARG A 266 -10.85 -22.95 5.00
N LEU A 267 -9.88 -22.06 5.16
CA LEU A 267 -8.46 -22.35 4.93
C LEU A 267 -7.78 -23.01 6.15
N GLY A 268 -8.44 -23.03 7.32
CA GLY A 268 -7.88 -23.62 8.53
C GLY A 268 -6.66 -22.86 9.08
N VAL A 269 -6.60 -21.52 8.85
CA VAL A 269 -5.50 -20.67 9.29
C VAL A 269 -5.99 -19.59 10.27
N GLU A 270 -5.06 -18.89 10.92
CA GLU A 270 -5.39 -17.79 11.83
C GLU A 270 -6.04 -16.63 11.06
N LYS A 271 -7.03 -15.99 11.72
CA LYS A 271 -7.60 -14.73 11.25
C LYS A 271 -6.73 -13.56 11.72
N GLY A 272 -6.16 -12.85 10.81
CA GLY A 272 -5.42 -11.62 11.04
C GLY A 272 -6.32 -10.39 11.10
N ILE A 273 -5.93 -9.35 10.39
CA ILE A 273 -6.60 -8.04 10.45
C ILE A 273 -7.61 -7.84 9.31
N VAL A 274 -8.52 -6.91 9.57
CA VAL A 274 -9.35 -6.28 8.53
C VAL A 274 -8.87 -4.85 8.35
N ASP A 275 -8.39 -4.58 7.15
CA ASP A 275 -7.96 -3.24 6.74
C ASP A 275 -9.12 -2.54 6.02
N LEU A 276 -9.69 -1.52 6.65
CA LEU A 276 -10.64 -0.63 6.01
C LEU A 276 -9.88 0.54 5.39
N SER A 277 -9.54 0.41 4.14
CA SER A 277 -8.92 1.49 3.37
C SER A 277 -9.85 1.96 2.27
N LEU A 278 -10.17 3.26 2.28
CA LEU A 278 -10.77 3.90 1.12
C LEU A 278 -9.68 4.00 0.03
N ALA A 279 -9.46 2.88 -0.65
CA ALA A 279 -8.50 2.74 -1.73
C ALA A 279 -9.25 2.89 -3.07
N PRO A 280 -9.09 4.00 -3.78
CA PRO A 280 -9.82 4.27 -5.01
C PRO A 280 -9.41 3.33 -6.14
N THR A 281 -10.21 3.34 -7.21
CA THR A 281 -9.86 2.76 -8.50
C THR A 281 -9.99 3.82 -9.59
N PRO A 282 -9.44 3.58 -10.81
CA PRO A 282 -9.65 4.48 -11.94
C PRO A 282 -11.12 4.57 -12.40
N ALA A 283 -12.01 3.73 -11.86
CA ALA A 283 -13.42 3.75 -12.19
C ALA A 283 -14.11 5.05 -11.74
N ILE A 284 -14.98 5.56 -12.59
CA ILE A 284 -15.80 6.73 -12.26
C ILE A 284 -16.72 6.40 -11.08
N GLY A 285 -16.73 7.28 -10.07
CA GLY A 285 -17.52 7.09 -8.85
C GLY A 285 -16.76 6.44 -7.70
N ASP A 286 -15.56 5.91 -7.92
CA ASP A 286 -14.72 5.28 -6.89
C ASP A 286 -13.47 6.14 -6.60
N SER A 287 -13.67 7.35 -6.08
CA SER A 287 -12.63 8.37 -5.92
C SER A 287 -12.63 9.00 -4.52
N VAL A 288 -11.48 9.04 -3.87
CA VAL A 288 -11.28 9.74 -2.60
C VAL A 288 -11.27 11.27 -2.82
N ALA A 289 -10.69 11.75 -3.92
CA ALA A 289 -10.77 13.16 -4.27
C ALA A 289 -12.23 13.63 -4.37
N ARG A 290 -13.11 12.84 -5.00
CA ARG A 290 -14.53 13.13 -5.08
C ARG A 290 -15.21 13.20 -3.71
N ILE A 291 -14.85 12.31 -2.78
CA ILE A 291 -15.35 12.37 -1.40
C ILE A 291 -14.99 13.71 -0.75
N LEU A 292 -13.74 14.17 -0.92
CA LEU A 292 -13.29 15.45 -0.37
C LEU A 292 -14.06 16.64 -0.98
N GLU A 293 -14.38 16.59 -2.27
CA GLU A 293 -15.18 17.60 -2.96
C GLU A 293 -16.64 17.61 -2.46
N ILE A 294 -17.25 16.44 -2.24
CA ILE A 294 -18.59 16.32 -1.63
C ILE A 294 -18.61 16.88 -0.20
N ILE A 295 -17.54 16.72 0.58
CA ILE A 295 -17.40 17.31 1.91
C ILE A 295 -17.40 18.86 1.84
N GLY A 296 -17.11 19.45 0.68
CA GLY A 296 -17.19 20.90 0.46
C GLY A 296 -15.88 21.54 0.02
N VAL A 297 -14.88 20.75 -0.37
CA VAL A 297 -13.67 21.27 -1.04
C VAL A 297 -14.03 21.55 -2.50
N GLY A 298 -13.74 22.75 -3.00
CA GLY A 298 -14.11 23.12 -4.37
C GLY A 298 -13.43 22.23 -5.43
N THR A 299 -12.12 22.01 -5.30
CA THR A 299 -11.33 21.07 -6.09
C THR A 299 -10.29 20.44 -5.18
N CYS A 300 -10.10 19.13 -5.29
CA CYS A 300 -9.07 18.43 -4.52
C CYS A 300 -7.69 19.07 -4.76
N GLY A 301 -6.93 19.32 -3.70
CA GLY A 301 -5.68 20.07 -3.74
C GLY A 301 -5.83 21.53 -3.30
N GLY A 302 -7.02 22.12 -3.42
CA GLY A 302 -7.30 23.50 -2.96
C GLY A 302 -7.26 23.65 -1.43
N PRO A 303 -7.35 24.91 -0.93
CA PRO A 303 -7.46 25.17 0.51
C PRO A 303 -8.64 24.41 1.13
N GLY A 304 -8.41 23.80 2.30
CA GLY A 304 -9.40 22.95 2.98
C GLY A 304 -9.23 21.46 2.75
N THR A 305 -8.59 21.01 1.66
CA THR A 305 -8.41 19.59 1.33
C THR A 305 -7.76 18.79 2.46
N THR A 306 -6.67 19.28 3.05
CA THR A 306 -5.98 18.59 4.17
C THR A 306 -6.89 18.50 5.41
N CYS A 307 -7.71 19.50 5.69
CA CYS A 307 -8.68 19.47 6.80
C CYS A 307 -9.79 18.44 6.56
N ALA A 308 -10.38 18.44 5.38
CA ALA A 308 -11.41 17.46 4.99
C ALA A 308 -10.86 16.01 5.04
N LEU A 309 -9.64 15.81 4.54
CA LEU A 309 -8.96 14.51 4.59
C LEU A 309 -8.68 14.05 6.03
N ALA A 310 -8.26 14.96 6.91
CA ALA A 310 -8.05 14.64 8.32
C ALA A 310 -9.34 14.14 8.99
N MET A 311 -10.45 14.81 8.75
CA MET A 311 -11.77 14.40 9.26
C MET A 311 -12.21 13.07 8.66
N LEU A 312 -12.09 12.90 7.34
CA LEU A 312 -12.43 11.66 6.64
C LEU A 312 -11.65 10.48 7.23
N ASN A 313 -10.33 10.61 7.33
CA ASN A 313 -9.44 9.55 7.83
C ASN A 313 -9.76 9.17 9.29
N ASP A 314 -10.00 10.15 10.16
CA ASP A 314 -10.36 9.93 11.58
C ASP A 314 -11.73 9.25 11.71
N ALA A 315 -12.74 9.72 10.99
CA ALA A 315 -14.08 9.17 11.04
C ALA A 315 -14.16 7.74 10.48
N VAL A 316 -13.42 7.45 9.41
CA VAL A 316 -13.29 6.09 8.84
C VAL A 316 -12.70 5.13 9.87
N LYS A 317 -11.60 5.49 10.51
CA LYS A 317 -10.98 4.68 11.57
C LYS A 317 -11.92 4.43 12.73
N LYS A 318 -12.62 5.45 13.20
CA LYS A 318 -13.62 5.33 14.28
C LYS A 318 -14.77 4.38 13.92
N GLY A 319 -15.24 4.41 12.68
CA GLY A 319 -16.25 3.47 12.19
C GLY A 319 -15.73 2.04 12.11
N GLY A 320 -14.52 1.86 11.61
CA GLY A 320 -13.88 0.56 11.49
C GLY A 320 -13.72 -0.17 12.83
N VAL A 321 -13.14 0.49 13.84
CA VAL A 321 -12.90 -0.13 15.15
C VAL A 321 -14.19 -0.50 15.91
N MET A 322 -15.33 0.06 15.51
CA MET A 322 -16.63 -0.33 16.05
C MET A 322 -17.18 -1.61 15.40
N ALA A 323 -16.70 -1.97 14.23
CA ALA A 323 -17.21 -3.08 13.42
C ALA A 323 -16.40 -4.37 13.60
N SER A 324 -15.11 -4.27 13.89
CA SER A 324 -14.19 -5.39 14.08
C SER A 324 -13.21 -5.10 15.21
N SER A 325 -12.90 -6.14 16.00
CA SER A 325 -11.83 -6.07 17.01
C SER A 325 -10.43 -6.22 16.44
N SER A 326 -10.32 -6.54 15.16
CA SER A 326 -9.05 -6.80 14.47
C SER A 326 -8.82 -5.81 13.32
N VAL A 327 -9.19 -4.54 13.51
CA VAL A 327 -8.85 -3.50 12.53
C VAL A 327 -7.37 -3.18 12.62
N GLY A 328 -6.70 -3.16 11.47
CA GLY A 328 -5.25 -2.97 11.41
C GLY A 328 -4.78 -2.50 10.02
N GLY A 329 -3.55 -2.82 9.70
CA GLY A 329 -2.94 -2.46 8.42
C GLY A 329 -2.82 -0.96 8.21
N LEU A 330 -3.19 -0.51 7.02
CA LEU A 330 -3.14 0.88 6.57
C LEU A 330 -4.50 1.58 6.63
N SER A 331 -5.45 1.06 7.42
CA SER A 331 -6.83 1.55 7.50
C SER A 331 -6.96 3.08 7.47
N GLY A 332 -7.87 3.58 6.60
CA GLY A 332 -8.15 5.01 6.45
C GLY A 332 -8.32 5.43 4.99
N ALA A 333 -7.99 6.67 4.67
CA ALA A 333 -8.12 7.20 3.31
C ALA A 333 -6.77 7.18 2.59
N PHE A 334 -6.74 6.55 1.41
CA PHE A 334 -5.60 6.53 0.48
C PHE A 334 -5.70 7.70 -0.50
N ILE A 335 -4.56 8.18 -0.96
CA ILE A 335 -4.48 9.28 -1.93
C ILE A 335 -3.53 8.96 -3.10
N PRO A 336 -3.63 7.76 -3.73
CA PRO A 336 -2.81 7.45 -4.90
C PRO A 336 -3.23 8.33 -6.08
N VAL A 337 -2.25 8.80 -6.86
CA VAL A 337 -2.59 9.69 -7.99
C VAL A 337 -3.10 8.92 -9.19
N SER A 338 -2.40 7.84 -9.61
CA SER A 338 -2.79 7.11 -10.83
C SER A 338 -4.06 6.27 -10.70
N GLU A 339 -4.43 5.91 -9.48
CA GLU A 339 -5.54 5.02 -9.17
C GLU A 339 -6.85 5.77 -8.86
N ASP A 340 -6.86 7.11 -8.88
CA ASP A 340 -8.01 7.95 -8.53
C ASP A 340 -8.30 8.98 -9.63
N ALA A 341 -9.43 8.80 -10.32
CA ALA A 341 -9.82 9.70 -11.42
C ALA A 341 -9.94 11.18 -10.98
N GLY A 342 -10.33 11.44 -9.75
CA GLY A 342 -10.41 12.80 -9.21
C GLY A 342 -9.04 13.38 -8.87
N MET A 343 -8.09 12.58 -8.37
CA MET A 343 -6.70 13.02 -8.16
C MET A 343 -6.03 13.33 -9.49
N ILE A 344 -6.20 12.48 -10.51
CA ILE A 344 -5.71 12.72 -11.86
C ILE A 344 -6.23 14.06 -12.38
N ALA A 345 -7.54 14.28 -12.31
CA ALA A 345 -8.17 15.52 -12.79
C ALA A 345 -7.66 16.75 -12.02
N ALA A 346 -7.43 16.64 -10.71
CA ALA A 346 -6.89 17.70 -9.88
C ALA A 346 -5.44 18.08 -10.27
N VAL A 347 -4.62 17.08 -10.60
CA VAL A 347 -3.24 17.30 -11.13
C VAL A 347 -3.31 17.98 -12.50
N GLU A 348 -4.11 17.47 -13.43
CA GLU A 348 -4.27 18.02 -14.78
C GLU A 348 -4.80 19.47 -14.75
N ALA A 349 -5.65 19.81 -13.78
CA ALA A 349 -6.14 21.17 -13.55
C ALA A 349 -5.11 22.09 -12.84
N GLY A 350 -3.95 21.57 -12.43
CA GLY A 350 -2.96 22.32 -11.66
C GLY A 350 -3.39 22.68 -10.23
N ALA A 351 -4.43 22.04 -9.70
CA ALA A 351 -4.92 22.26 -8.35
C ALA A 351 -4.17 21.42 -7.30
N LEU A 352 -3.61 20.28 -7.69
CA LEU A 352 -2.89 19.35 -6.84
C LEU A 352 -1.40 19.29 -7.26
N SER A 353 -0.51 19.72 -6.37
CA SER A 353 0.95 19.63 -6.55
C SER A 353 1.55 18.56 -5.64
N LEU A 354 2.81 18.19 -5.86
CA LEU A 354 3.54 17.25 -5.03
C LEU A 354 3.64 17.73 -3.58
N GLU A 355 3.97 19.01 -3.37
CA GLU A 355 4.06 19.62 -2.03
C GLU A 355 2.70 19.65 -1.32
N LYS A 356 1.61 19.76 -2.09
CA LYS A 356 0.27 19.66 -1.52
C LYS A 356 -0.06 18.21 -1.10
N LEU A 357 0.36 17.23 -1.90
CA LEU A 357 0.26 15.81 -1.52
C LEU A 357 1.06 15.53 -0.25
N GLU A 358 2.31 16.00 -0.15
CA GLU A 358 3.11 15.87 1.08
C GLU A 358 2.39 16.44 2.31
N ALA A 359 1.77 17.63 2.19
CA ALA A 359 0.97 18.18 3.26
C ALA A 359 -0.26 17.30 3.61
N MET A 360 -0.87 16.66 2.62
CA MET A 360 -1.99 15.74 2.82
C MET A 360 -1.54 14.43 3.47
N THR A 361 -0.30 13.98 3.23
CA THR A 361 0.23 12.75 3.84
C THR A 361 0.40 12.86 5.36
N CYS A 362 0.46 14.07 5.91
CA CYS A 362 0.41 14.25 7.36
C CYS A 362 -0.85 13.65 7.99
N VAL A 363 -1.95 13.55 7.26
CA VAL A 363 -3.27 13.17 7.77
C VAL A 363 -3.92 12.00 7.01
N CYS A 364 -3.37 11.53 5.90
CA CYS A 364 -3.84 10.33 5.21
C CYS A 364 -3.38 9.05 5.92
N SER A 365 -3.73 7.89 5.39
CA SER A 365 -3.35 6.61 5.99
C SER A 365 -2.06 6.01 5.46
N VAL A 366 -1.59 6.40 4.28
CA VAL A 366 -0.42 5.78 3.63
C VAL A 366 0.73 6.74 3.42
N GLY A 367 0.64 7.70 2.51
CA GLY A 367 1.75 8.56 2.10
C GLY A 367 1.62 8.97 0.64
N LEU A 368 2.74 9.30 0.01
CA LEU A 368 2.85 9.53 -1.43
C LEU A 368 2.72 8.20 -2.15
N ASP A 369 1.72 8.09 -3.02
CA ASP A 369 1.41 6.82 -3.64
C ASP A 369 1.10 6.96 -5.12
N MET A 370 1.72 6.09 -5.95
CA MET A 370 1.51 6.00 -7.40
C MET A 370 1.65 7.35 -8.11
N ILE A 371 2.76 8.05 -7.85
CA ILE A 371 3.04 9.38 -8.40
C ILE A 371 4.09 9.28 -9.49
N ALA A 372 3.71 9.56 -10.74
CA ALA A 372 4.66 9.70 -11.83
C ALA A 372 5.37 11.05 -11.77
N ILE A 373 6.70 11.03 -11.90
CA ILE A 373 7.57 12.20 -11.91
C ILE A 373 8.47 12.17 -13.16
N PRO A 374 9.10 13.31 -13.56
CA PRO A 374 9.99 13.33 -14.71
C PRO A 374 11.10 12.27 -14.61
N GLY A 375 11.36 11.60 -15.72
CA GLY A 375 12.31 10.48 -15.77
C GLY A 375 13.77 10.86 -15.58
N ASP A 376 14.11 12.14 -15.70
CA ASP A 376 15.42 12.72 -15.46
C ASP A 376 15.59 13.31 -14.04
N THR A 377 14.61 13.07 -13.14
CA THR A 377 14.68 13.53 -11.75
C THR A 377 15.92 12.94 -11.06
N PRO A 378 16.81 13.79 -10.49
CA PRO A 378 18.03 13.32 -9.82
C PRO A 378 17.74 12.44 -8.61
N VAL A 379 18.66 11.51 -8.32
CA VAL A 379 18.57 10.62 -7.14
C VAL A 379 18.48 11.40 -5.84
N GLU A 380 19.17 12.52 -5.72
CA GLU A 380 19.15 13.40 -4.56
C GLU A 380 17.78 14.02 -4.33
N THR A 381 17.07 14.35 -5.41
CA THR A 381 15.70 14.88 -5.31
C THR A 381 14.74 13.79 -4.81
N ILE A 382 14.81 12.58 -5.36
CA ILE A 382 14.00 11.46 -4.89
C ILE A 382 14.34 11.12 -3.43
N ALA A 383 15.63 11.13 -3.05
CA ALA A 383 16.04 10.94 -1.68
C ALA A 383 15.49 12.04 -0.74
N GLY A 384 15.39 13.28 -1.22
CA GLY A 384 14.77 14.39 -0.50
C GLY A 384 13.27 14.13 -0.26
N ILE A 385 12.51 13.75 -1.28
CA ILE A 385 11.10 13.39 -1.18
C ILE A 385 10.89 12.24 -0.17
N ILE A 386 11.73 11.20 -0.26
CA ILE A 386 11.67 10.08 0.71
C ILE A 386 11.96 10.62 2.12
N ALA A 387 12.99 11.44 2.31
CA ALA A 387 13.35 11.94 3.63
C ALA A 387 12.24 12.79 4.26
N ASP A 388 11.55 13.63 3.49
CA ASP A 388 10.44 14.45 3.94
C ASP A 388 9.25 13.58 4.38
N GLU A 389 8.87 12.59 3.60
CA GLU A 389 7.83 11.64 3.97
C GLU A 389 8.19 10.79 5.20
N MET A 390 9.45 10.37 5.31
CA MET A 390 9.92 9.65 6.51
C MET A 390 9.85 10.55 7.74
N ALA A 391 10.18 11.84 7.62
CA ALA A 391 10.06 12.81 8.71
C ALA A 391 8.60 13.01 9.13
N ILE A 392 7.69 13.14 8.17
CA ILE A 392 6.24 13.22 8.43
C ILE A 392 5.78 11.98 9.23
N GLY A 393 6.13 10.77 8.78
CA GLY A 393 5.76 9.54 9.45
C GLY A 393 6.32 9.41 10.86
N VAL A 394 7.60 9.68 11.03
CA VAL A 394 8.30 9.56 12.32
C VAL A 394 7.79 10.58 13.33
N ILE A 395 7.61 11.85 12.93
CA ILE A 395 7.16 12.91 13.85
C ILE A 395 5.69 12.73 14.23
N ASN A 396 4.83 12.34 13.29
CA ASN A 396 3.40 12.16 13.54
C ASN A 396 3.04 10.77 14.10
N ASN A 397 4.01 9.89 14.30
CA ASN A 397 3.80 8.51 14.76
C ASN A 397 2.77 7.78 13.90
N LYS A 398 2.95 7.84 12.59
CA LYS A 398 2.09 7.16 11.61
C LYS A 398 2.94 6.45 10.56
N THR A 399 2.37 5.48 9.88
CA THR A 399 2.99 4.93 8.67
C THR A 399 2.96 5.99 7.56
N THR A 400 4.09 6.19 6.90
CA THR A 400 4.18 6.88 5.61
C THR A 400 4.91 6.01 4.61
N ALA A 401 4.54 6.17 3.35
CA ALA A 401 5.10 5.42 2.23
C ALA A 401 5.48 6.39 1.11
N VAL A 402 6.46 6.00 0.30
CA VAL A 402 6.81 6.68 -0.95
C VAL A 402 6.83 5.65 -2.07
N ARG A 403 5.90 5.81 -3.01
CA ARG A 403 5.82 5.09 -4.28
C ARG A 403 5.79 6.11 -5.41
N VAL A 404 6.97 6.60 -5.78
CA VAL A 404 7.16 7.53 -6.91
C VAL A 404 7.79 6.79 -8.09
N ILE A 405 7.41 7.19 -9.30
CA ILE A 405 7.77 6.48 -10.53
C ILE A 405 8.42 7.49 -11.48
N PRO A 406 9.77 7.52 -11.55
CA PRO A 406 10.47 8.30 -12.55
C PRO A 406 10.17 7.71 -13.95
N ALA A 407 9.38 8.42 -14.76
CA ALA A 407 8.96 7.97 -16.07
C ALA A 407 10.09 8.22 -17.09
N ILE A 408 10.97 7.25 -17.28
CA ILE A 408 12.17 7.38 -18.08
C ILE A 408 11.82 7.80 -19.52
N GLY A 409 12.43 8.88 -20.00
CA GLY A 409 12.19 9.43 -21.32
C GLY A 409 10.96 10.34 -21.44
N LYS A 410 10.22 10.52 -20.35
CA LYS A 410 9.02 11.37 -20.28
C LYS A 410 9.20 12.53 -19.30
N GLY A 411 8.41 13.60 -19.46
CA GLY A 411 8.45 14.80 -18.64
C GLY A 411 7.07 15.37 -18.36
N VAL A 412 7.02 16.54 -17.70
CA VAL A 412 5.77 17.23 -17.39
C VAL A 412 4.98 17.52 -18.68
N GLY A 413 3.70 17.14 -18.66
CA GLY A 413 2.80 17.21 -19.84
C GLY A 413 2.59 15.84 -20.51
N ASP A 414 3.45 14.86 -20.23
CA ASP A 414 3.24 13.47 -20.65
C ASP A 414 2.43 12.70 -19.62
N CYS A 415 2.10 11.45 -19.97
CA CYS A 415 1.35 10.52 -19.12
C CYS A 415 1.98 9.13 -19.19
N VAL A 416 1.85 8.35 -18.14
CA VAL A 416 2.17 6.92 -18.10
C VAL A 416 0.89 6.12 -17.94
N GLU A 417 0.85 4.91 -18.53
CA GLU A 417 -0.31 4.02 -18.48
C GLU A 417 0.10 2.65 -17.99
N TYR A 418 -0.39 2.26 -16.83
CA TYR A 418 -0.11 0.94 -16.23
C TYR A 418 -1.25 -0.06 -16.49
N GLY A 419 -2.45 0.44 -16.79
CA GLY A 419 -3.65 -0.38 -16.96
C GLY A 419 -4.18 -0.98 -15.66
N GLY A 420 -5.32 -1.68 -15.77
CA GLY A 420 -5.95 -2.35 -14.63
C GLY A 420 -6.20 -1.40 -13.44
N LEU A 421 -5.91 -1.87 -12.24
CA LEU A 421 -6.08 -1.09 -11.01
C LEU A 421 -5.04 0.04 -10.85
N PHE A 422 -3.88 -0.07 -11.48
CA PHE A 422 -2.85 0.97 -11.39
C PHE A 422 -3.14 2.21 -12.24
N GLY A 423 -4.08 2.10 -13.20
CA GLY A 423 -4.61 3.20 -13.98
C GLY A 423 -3.58 3.93 -14.83
N ARG A 424 -3.70 5.25 -14.88
CA ARG A 424 -2.79 6.16 -15.57
C ARG A 424 -2.35 7.31 -14.67
N ALA A 425 -1.17 7.87 -14.87
CA ALA A 425 -0.71 9.03 -14.12
C ALA A 425 -0.20 10.13 -15.05
N PRO A 426 -0.69 11.38 -14.90
CA PRO A 426 0.00 12.54 -15.43
C PRO A 426 1.34 12.74 -14.72
N ILE A 427 2.38 13.14 -15.44
CA ILE A 427 3.70 13.38 -14.84
C ILE A 427 3.67 14.69 -14.08
N MET A 428 3.83 14.64 -12.77
CA MET A 428 3.80 15.78 -11.88
C MET A 428 5.16 16.53 -11.88
N PRO A 429 5.15 17.87 -11.91
CA PRO A 429 6.38 18.61 -11.76
C PRO A 429 7.00 18.39 -10.38
N VAL A 430 8.33 18.32 -10.33
CA VAL A 430 9.12 18.21 -9.10
C VAL A 430 9.97 19.46 -8.95
N ASN A 431 10.11 19.97 -7.73
CA ASN A 431 10.99 21.11 -7.45
C ASN A 431 12.45 20.75 -7.79
N PRO A 432 13.12 21.49 -8.69
CA PRO A 432 14.46 21.14 -9.14
C PRO A 432 15.57 21.47 -8.13
N ASN A 433 15.24 22.13 -7.02
CA ASN A 433 16.23 22.53 -6.00
C ASN A 433 16.49 21.39 -5.03
N ALA A 434 17.25 20.38 -5.47
CA ALA A 434 17.59 19.22 -4.68
C ALA A 434 18.51 19.54 -3.50
N GLY A 435 18.25 18.90 -2.37
CA GLY A 435 19.12 18.94 -1.19
C GLY A 435 20.31 17.99 -1.29
N THR A 436 21.20 18.17 -2.30
CA THR A 436 22.31 17.25 -2.57
C THR A 436 23.16 16.95 -1.33
N VAL A 437 23.51 17.98 -0.56
CA VAL A 437 24.30 17.78 0.66
C VAL A 437 23.51 16.98 1.71
N LEU A 438 22.22 17.23 1.84
CA LEU A 438 21.36 16.48 2.78
C LEU A 438 21.32 15.00 2.41
N ALA A 439 21.08 14.67 1.15
CA ALA A 439 20.99 13.29 0.65
C ALA A 439 22.29 12.48 0.92
N HIS A 440 23.44 13.12 0.79
CA HIS A 440 24.76 12.48 0.96
C HIS A 440 25.37 12.60 2.37
N ARG A 441 24.67 13.20 3.36
CA ARG A 441 25.20 13.24 4.72
C ARG A 441 25.32 11.87 5.35
N GLY A 442 24.46 10.93 4.95
CA GLY A 442 24.45 9.59 5.50
C GLY A 442 24.10 9.53 6.99
N GLY A 443 24.30 8.36 7.58
CA GLY A 443 24.04 8.13 8.99
C GLY A 443 22.55 8.15 9.33
N ARG A 444 22.22 8.64 10.51
CA ARG A 444 20.85 8.58 11.01
C ARG A 444 20.34 9.94 11.46
N PHE A 445 19.15 10.32 10.99
CA PHE A 445 18.35 11.33 11.68
C PHE A 445 17.87 10.73 13.01
N PRO A 446 18.19 11.33 14.17
CA PRO A 446 17.89 10.74 15.48
C PRO A 446 16.40 10.54 15.71
N ALA A 447 16.04 9.55 16.51
CA ALA A 447 14.66 9.36 16.96
C ALA A 447 14.15 10.63 17.67
N PRO A 448 12.90 11.08 17.38
CA PRO A 448 12.35 12.29 18.00
C PRO A 448 12.08 12.10 19.50
N LEU A 449 12.03 13.19 20.26
CA LEU A 449 11.79 13.15 21.72
C LEU A 449 10.50 12.41 22.10
N ASN A 450 9.47 12.44 21.27
CA ASN A 450 8.23 11.71 21.53
C ASN A 450 8.40 10.18 21.53
N SER A 451 9.48 9.66 20.95
CA SER A 451 9.82 8.22 20.99
C SER A 451 10.32 7.76 22.35
N LEU A 452 10.74 8.69 23.20
CA LEU A 452 11.28 8.42 24.54
C LEU A 452 10.19 8.26 25.61
N LYS A 453 8.92 8.32 25.23
CA LYS A 453 7.79 8.03 26.12
C LYS A 453 7.76 6.52 26.39
N ASN A 454 7.93 6.15 27.63
CA ASN A 454 7.84 4.78 28.12
C ASN A 454 6.40 4.43 28.43
#